data_c3a61b12c8b3c0cd368c5dccc79cdf97
#
_entry.id   c3a61b12c8b3c0cd368c5dccc79cdf97
#
_cell.length_a   1.000
_cell.length_b   1.000
_cell.length_c   1.000
_cell.angle_alpha   90.00
_cell.angle_beta   90.00
_cell.angle_gamma   90.00
#
_symmetry.space_group_name_H-M   'P 1'
#
loop_
_entity.id
_entity.type
_entity.pdbx_description
1 polymer ?
#
loop_
_entity_poly.entity_id
_entity_poly.type
_entity_poly.pdbx_seq_one_letter_code
_entity_poly.pdbx_strand_id
1 'polypeptide(L)'
;FGRLPLNEHGEPDLHRPYVDELTRPNPDDPTGKSTMRRIPDVLDVWFDSGSMPFAQVHYPFENAEWFESHYPGDFIVEYIGQTRGWFYTLHVLATALFDRPSFNTCVSHGIVLGDDGQKMSKSLNNYPDPMMVFDNYGSDAMRWYLLSSPILRGTDLMVTEDGIRDTVRQVMLPIWNSWYFLSLYANAAGRQGTFRTASTDVLDRYILAHTHDLLATLTTTLDEYDLFAACGAVRSFLDALTNWYVRRSRDRFWAGEQDAIDTLHTVLALLCRALAPLLPLTTEAVYRALTGERSVHLTDWPDAAAVPSDAELVVAMDLARDVCSSTLRLRKAHQRRVRQPLSSLQVAVAGAGRLEAFAELIADEVNVKSVQLTDDVASVASYDLQVVPAALGPRLGSQVQQVIKAVKTGDWQRTDDGVVAGGVPLLEGEYALKMVVQGGGASTPLSNGAGVVVLDTALTPELEAEGVTRDLVRLVQQARREAGLQVSDRIALSLGVPESVRRQVVAYQHLLTDATLATSLAWVAGEPNADLDGEPIHIAVVASTPETDTVAG
;
A
#
# COMPACT_ATOMS: atom_id res chain seq x y z
N PHE A 1 30.05 -21.51 -46.88
CA PHE A 1 29.08 -22.54 -46.50
C PHE A 1 27.88 -22.44 -47.46
N GLY A 2 27.73 -23.43 -48.39
CA GLY A 2 26.70 -23.34 -49.43
C GLY A 2 25.28 -23.66 -48.99
N ARG A 3 25.06 -24.26 -47.81
CA ARG A 3 23.75 -24.54 -47.20
C ARG A 3 23.90 -24.61 -45.70
N LEU A 4 22.94 -24.00 -44.99
CA LEU A 4 22.78 -24.22 -43.54
C LEU A 4 22.18 -25.63 -43.34
N PRO A 5 22.56 -26.35 -42.25
CA PRO A 5 21.88 -27.58 -41.87
C PRO A 5 20.44 -27.32 -41.55
N LEU A 6 19.55 -28.27 -41.83
CA LEU A 6 18.12 -28.16 -41.61
C LEU A 6 17.70 -29.18 -40.54
N ASN A 7 16.75 -28.80 -39.70
CA ASN A 7 16.12 -29.68 -38.73
C ASN A 7 15.08 -30.61 -39.40
N GLU A 8 14.42 -31.44 -38.60
CA GLU A 8 13.39 -32.39 -39.08
C GLU A 8 12.21 -31.72 -39.75
N HIS A 9 12.00 -30.43 -39.50
CA HIS A 9 10.94 -29.62 -40.10
C HIS A 9 11.39 -28.84 -41.34
N GLY A 10 12.68 -29.01 -41.75
CA GLY A 10 13.25 -28.32 -42.90
C GLY A 10 13.64 -26.87 -42.66
N GLU A 11 13.78 -26.44 -41.39
CA GLU A 11 14.21 -25.11 -40.99
C GLU A 11 15.72 -25.09 -40.69
N PRO A 12 16.42 -23.95 -40.96
CA PRO A 12 17.85 -23.83 -40.62
C PRO A 12 18.06 -24.01 -39.10
N ASP A 13 18.94 -24.95 -38.74
CA ASP A 13 19.27 -25.26 -37.36
C ASP A 13 20.77 -25.53 -37.21
N LEU A 14 21.44 -24.75 -36.35
CA LEU A 14 22.86 -24.87 -36.03
C LEU A 14 23.14 -25.71 -34.78
N HIS A 15 22.10 -26.29 -34.15
CA HIS A 15 22.29 -27.19 -33.02
C HIS A 15 22.77 -28.57 -33.46
N ARG A 16 23.27 -29.34 -32.52
CA ARG A 16 23.52 -30.77 -32.71
C ARG A 16 22.20 -31.55 -32.79
N PRO A 17 22.12 -32.58 -33.65
CA PRO A 17 23.21 -33.17 -34.47
C PRO A 17 23.43 -32.49 -35.84
N TYR A 18 22.57 -31.55 -36.24
CA TYR A 18 22.52 -31.01 -37.62
C TYR A 18 23.82 -30.31 -38.02
N VAL A 19 24.45 -29.54 -37.11
CA VAL A 19 25.71 -28.84 -37.37
C VAL A 19 26.91 -29.80 -37.53
N ASP A 20 26.83 -31.00 -36.98
CA ASP A 20 27.91 -31.98 -37.02
C ASP A 20 28.15 -32.55 -38.44
N GLU A 21 27.17 -32.41 -39.33
CA GLU A 21 27.29 -32.85 -40.74
C GLU A 21 28.03 -31.84 -41.61
N LEU A 22 28.28 -30.63 -41.13
CA LEU A 22 29.01 -29.61 -41.88
C LEU A 22 30.48 -29.99 -42.00
N THR A 23 30.97 -30.01 -43.25
CA THR A 23 32.37 -30.25 -43.57
C THR A 23 32.90 -29.20 -44.54
N ARG A 24 34.21 -28.96 -44.53
CA ARG A 24 34.89 -28.12 -45.52
C ARG A 24 36.22 -28.71 -45.91
N PRO A 25 36.75 -28.40 -47.15
CA PRO A 25 38.12 -28.77 -47.50
C PRO A 25 39.11 -28.18 -46.51
N ASN A 26 40.20 -28.93 -46.23
CA ASN A 26 41.28 -28.41 -45.40
C ASN A 26 42.16 -27.45 -46.22
N PRO A 27 42.25 -26.15 -45.89
CA PRO A 27 43.04 -25.16 -46.62
C PRO A 27 44.55 -25.42 -46.52
N ASP A 28 45.01 -26.16 -45.50
CA ASP A 28 46.42 -26.44 -45.26
C ASP A 28 46.85 -27.72 -45.92
N ASP A 29 45.97 -28.44 -46.61
CA ASP A 29 46.32 -29.67 -47.40
C ASP A 29 46.53 -29.33 -48.86
N PRO A 30 47.81 -29.33 -49.34
CA PRO A 30 48.11 -29.01 -50.71
C PRO A 30 47.62 -30.11 -51.70
N THR A 31 47.23 -31.25 -51.18
CA THR A 31 46.69 -32.35 -52.00
C THR A 31 45.20 -32.25 -52.23
N GLY A 32 44.49 -31.39 -51.43
CA GLY A 32 43.07 -31.18 -51.50
C GLY A 32 42.21 -32.38 -51.07
N LYS A 33 42.80 -33.41 -50.47
CA LYS A 33 42.12 -34.68 -50.13
C LYS A 33 41.59 -34.74 -48.70
N SER A 34 42.09 -33.88 -47.79
CA SER A 34 41.65 -33.89 -46.43
C SER A 34 40.48 -32.95 -46.23
N THR A 35 39.58 -33.36 -45.35
CA THR A 35 38.32 -32.62 -45.02
C THR A 35 38.34 -32.27 -43.57
N MET A 36 38.06 -31.00 -43.27
CA MET A 36 37.83 -30.53 -41.90
C MET A 36 36.41 -30.89 -41.49
N ARG A 37 36.27 -31.38 -40.26
CA ARG A 37 35.00 -31.66 -39.58
C ARG A 37 34.94 -30.88 -38.28
N ARG A 38 33.73 -30.59 -37.83
CA ARG A 38 33.52 -30.04 -36.51
C ARG A 38 34.11 -30.98 -35.44
N ILE A 39 34.80 -30.43 -34.48
CA ILE A 39 35.23 -31.17 -33.29
C ILE A 39 33.96 -31.51 -32.49
N PRO A 40 33.79 -32.79 -32.01
CA PRO A 40 32.59 -33.20 -31.29
C PRO A 40 32.44 -32.56 -29.89
N ASP A 41 33.58 -32.09 -29.34
CA ASP A 41 33.59 -31.39 -28.06
C ASP A 41 32.81 -30.08 -28.16
N VAL A 42 32.13 -29.70 -27.06
CA VAL A 42 31.42 -28.43 -26.91
C VAL A 42 32.20 -27.59 -25.93
N LEU A 43 32.32 -26.30 -26.20
CA LEU A 43 32.83 -25.35 -25.22
C LEU A 43 31.87 -25.23 -24.04
N ASP A 44 32.41 -24.88 -22.87
CA ASP A 44 31.60 -24.59 -21.69
C ASP A 44 30.73 -23.38 -21.98
N VAL A 45 29.40 -23.56 -21.90
CA VAL A 45 28.42 -22.48 -22.12
C VAL A 45 28.57 -21.34 -21.09
N TRP A 46 29.12 -21.62 -19.94
CA TRP A 46 29.41 -20.58 -18.94
C TRP A 46 30.57 -19.69 -19.37
N PHE A 47 31.56 -20.23 -20.12
CA PHE A 47 32.60 -19.42 -20.74
C PHE A 47 32.01 -18.49 -21.80
N ASP A 48 31.14 -18.99 -22.66
CA ASP A 48 30.46 -18.19 -23.69
C ASP A 48 29.66 -17.07 -23.07
N SER A 49 28.84 -17.35 -22.06
CA SER A 49 28.03 -16.36 -21.35
C SER A 49 28.86 -15.36 -20.54
N GLY A 50 29.97 -15.80 -19.97
CA GLY A 50 30.91 -14.93 -19.23
C GLY A 50 31.75 -14.03 -20.12
N SER A 51 31.95 -14.42 -21.39
CA SER A 51 32.68 -13.63 -22.39
C SER A 51 31.81 -12.57 -23.10
N MET A 52 30.49 -12.62 -22.90
CA MET A 52 29.53 -11.78 -23.60
C MET A 52 29.90 -10.29 -23.62
N PRO A 53 30.34 -9.64 -22.52
CA PRO A 53 30.57 -8.21 -22.51
C PRO A 53 31.58 -7.72 -23.59
N PHE A 54 32.57 -8.51 -23.89
CA PHE A 54 33.60 -8.20 -24.89
C PHE A 54 33.44 -8.95 -26.19
N ALA A 55 32.92 -10.17 -26.16
CA ALA A 55 32.74 -11.00 -27.35
C ALA A 55 31.65 -10.43 -28.30
N GLN A 56 30.56 -9.89 -27.75
CA GLN A 56 29.45 -9.32 -28.54
C GLN A 56 29.87 -8.16 -29.45
N VAL A 57 30.89 -7.40 -29.05
CA VAL A 57 31.41 -6.25 -29.80
C VAL A 57 32.73 -6.55 -30.53
N HIS A 58 33.17 -7.81 -30.48
CA HIS A 58 34.42 -8.29 -31.10
C HIS A 58 35.67 -7.55 -30.59
N TYR A 59 35.67 -7.14 -29.31
CA TYR A 59 36.83 -6.53 -28.68
C TYR A 59 37.99 -7.54 -28.52
N PRO A 60 39.26 -7.15 -28.69
CA PRO A 60 39.78 -5.82 -28.95
C PRO A 60 39.92 -5.47 -30.43
N PHE A 61 39.48 -6.32 -31.34
CA PHE A 61 39.71 -6.20 -32.80
C PHE A 61 38.80 -5.15 -33.44
N GLU A 62 37.60 -4.98 -32.91
CA GLU A 62 36.60 -4.00 -33.31
C GLU A 62 35.99 -3.31 -32.09
N ASN A 63 35.36 -2.14 -32.29
CA ASN A 63 34.57 -1.44 -31.30
C ASN A 63 35.25 -1.17 -29.93
N ALA A 64 36.59 -1.00 -29.92
CA ALA A 64 37.33 -0.81 -28.67
C ALA A 64 36.90 0.43 -27.91
N GLU A 65 36.66 1.56 -28.58
CA GLU A 65 36.21 2.82 -27.95
C GLU A 65 34.80 2.65 -27.30
N TRP A 66 33.89 1.97 -27.98
CA TRP A 66 32.59 1.65 -27.43
C TRP A 66 32.71 0.79 -26.19
N PHE A 67 33.51 -0.29 -26.25
CA PHE A 67 33.72 -1.17 -25.12
C PHE A 67 34.27 -0.43 -23.89
N GLU A 68 35.31 0.38 -24.05
CA GLU A 68 35.93 1.09 -22.94
C GLU A 68 35.00 2.12 -22.30
N SER A 69 34.04 2.66 -23.04
CA SER A 69 33.05 3.61 -22.51
C SER A 69 31.80 2.94 -21.90
N HIS A 70 31.59 1.63 -22.14
CA HIS A 70 30.42 0.89 -21.66
C HIS A 70 30.77 -0.27 -20.72
N TYR A 71 32.05 -0.44 -20.40
CA TYR A 71 32.52 -1.51 -19.53
C TYR A 71 33.26 -0.93 -18.31
N PRO A 72 32.95 -1.39 -17.09
CA PRO A 72 32.01 -2.48 -16.71
C PRO A 72 30.54 -2.09 -16.94
N GLY A 73 29.65 -3.08 -16.99
CA GLY A 73 28.21 -2.86 -17.05
C GLY A 73 27.69 -2.22 -15.76
N ASP A 74 26.66 -1.38 -15.85
CA ASP A 74 26.15 -0.65 -14.69
C ASP A 74 25.40 -1.57 -13.70
N PHE A 75 24.65 -2.54 -14.23
CA PHE A 75 23.72 -3.33 -13.43
C PHE A 75 23.52 -4.73 -14.00
N ILE A 76 23.51 -5.74 -13.10
CA ILE A 76 23.05 -7.10 -13.41
C ILE A 76 22.11 -7.61 -12.31
N VAL A 77 21.15 -8.47 -12.69
CA VAL A 77 20.21 -9.10 -11.77
C VAL A 77 19.93 -10.54 -12.19
N GLU A 78 20.03 -11.46 -11.23
CA GLU A 78 19.67 -12.86 -11.35
C GLU A 78 19.48 -13.52 -9.98
N TYR A 79 19.00 -14.77 -9.95
CA TYR A 79 18.85 -15.50 -8.70
C TYR A 79 20.20 -15.95 -8.10
N ILE A 80 20.20 -16.22 -6.81
CA ILE A 80 21.41 -16.53 -6.00
C ILE A 80 22.28 -17.67 -6.59
N GLY A 81 21.71 -18.60 -7.36
CA GLY A 81 22.46 -19.68 -7.99
C GLY A 81 23.53 -19.22 -8.96
N GLN A 82 23.42 -18.01 -9.51
CA GLN A 82 24.41 -17.45 -10.44
C GLN A 82 25.73 -17.06 -9.77
N THR A 83 25.82 -17.08 -8.47
CA THR A 83 27.09 -16.99 -7.72
C THR A 83 28.06 -18.13 -8.05
N ARG A 84 27.56 -19.24 -8.62
CA ARG A 84 28.32 -20.36 -9.16
C ARG A 84 28.01 -20.63 -10.64
N GLY A 85 27.59 -19.63 -11.36
CA GLY A 85 27.24 -19.68 -12.77
C GLY A 85 27.68 -18.40 -13.47
N TRP A 86 26.73 -17.61 -13.95
CA TRP A 86 27.01 -16.44 -14.79
C TRP A 86 27.80 -15.35 -14.06
N PHE A 87 27.42 -14.98 -12.83
CA PHE A 87 28.17 -13.97 -12.07
C PHE A 87 29.64 -14.38 -11.85
N TYR A 88 29.86 -15.65 -11.53
CA TYR A 88 31.20 -16.19 -11.33
C TYR A 88 32.05 -16.10 -12.60
N THR A 89 31.54 -16.58 -13.76
CA THR A 89 32.31 -16.58 -15.01
C THR A 89 32.54 -15.18 -15.56
N LEU A 90 31.55 -14.27 -15.46
CA LEU A 90 31.73 -12.84 -15.76
C LEU A 90 32.91 -12.26 -14.96
N HIS A 91 32.93 -12.51 -13.65
CA HIS A 91 33.93 -11.92 -12.75
C HIS A 91 35.33 -12.53 -13.00
N VAL A 92 35.41 -13.86 -13.17
CA VAL A 92 36.69 -14.54 -13.42
C VAL A 92 37.32 -14.07 -14.72
N LEU A 93 36.55 -14.05 -15.83
CA LEU A 93 37.06 -13.59 -17.14
C LEU A 93 37.42 -12.10 -17.10
N ALA A 94 36.62 -11.26 -16.46
CA ALA A 94 36.89 -9.83 -16.31
C ALA A 94 38.20 -9.57 -15.55
N THR A 95 38.37 -10.25 -14.43
CA THR A 95 39.59 -10.12 -13.62
C THR A 95 40.82 -10.60 -14.36
N ALA A 96 40.73 -11.75 -15.08
CA ALA A 96 41.83 -12.30 -15.82
C ALA A 96 42.27 -11.45 -17.03
N LEU A 97 41.33 -10.80 -17.70
CA LEU A 97 41.59 -10.06 -18.94
C LEU A 97 41.78 -8.56 -18.71
N PHE A 98 41.08 -7.96 -17.76
CA PHE A 98 40.98 -6.51 -17.61
C PHE A 98 41.38 -6.00 -16.20
N ASP A 99 41.66 -6.90 -15.26
CA ASP A 99 41.97 -6.55 -13.83
C ASP A 99 40.94 -5.60 -13.19
N ARG A 100 39.70 -5.77 -13.58
CA ARG A 100 38.54 -4.99 -13.05
C ARG A 100 37.26 -5.83 -13.10
N PRO A 101 36.23 -5.49 -12.29
CA PRO A 101 34.94 -6.20 -12.32
C PRO A 101 34.24 -6.01 -13.67
N SER A 102 33.32 -6.95 -14.01
CA SER A 102 32.50 -6.85 -15.21
C SER A 102 31.21 -6.05 -15.02
N PHE A 103 30.85 -5.74 -13.76
CA PHE A 103 29.64 -4.98 -13.40
C PHE A 103 29.88 -4.14 -12.16
N ASN A 104 29.17 -3.04 -12.05
CA ASN A 104 29.21 -2.15 -10.89
C ASN A 104 28.20 -2.54 -9.81
N THR A 105 26.97 -2.89 -10.23
CA THR A 105 25.89 -3.25 -9.30
C THR A 105 25.37 -4.65 -9.62
N CYS A 106 25.20 -5.48 -8.61
CA CYS A 106 24.63 -6.81 -8.71
C CYS A 106 23.48 -6.98 -7.72
N VAL A 107 22.28 -7.25 -8.24
CA VAL A 107 21.14 -7.67 -7.41
C VAL A 107 20.99 -9.17 -7.51
N SER A 108 21.10 -9.85 -6.38
CA SER A 108 20.96 -11.31 -6.29
C SER A 108 19.69 -11.64 -5.52
N HIS A 109 18.68 -12.16 -6.21
CA HIS A 109 17.40 -12.49 -5.59
C HIS A 109 17.34 -13.95 -5.15
N GLY A 110 16.36 -14.28 -4.28
CA GLY A 110 16.07 -15.64 -3.83
C GLY A 110 15.47 -16.52 -4.91
N ILE A 111 15.06 -17.74 -4.54
CA ILE A 111 14.47 -18.70 -5.45
C ILE A 111 12.96 -18.46 -5.55
N VAL A 112 12.46 -18.53 -6.78
CA VAL A 112 11.00 -18.52 -7.02
C VAL A 112 10.49 -19.96 -6.92
N LEU A 113 9.53 -20.17 -6.00
CA LEU A 113 8.93 -21.46 -5.70
C LEU A 113 7.50 -21.51 -6.23
N GLY A 114 7.06 -22.70 -6.64
CA GLY A 114 5.67 -22.98 -6.92
C GLY A 114 4.80 -22.99 -5.65
N ASP A 115 3.50 -23.17 -5.81
CA ASP A 115 2.54 -23.27 -4.71
C ASP A 115 2.75 -24.50 -3.82
N ASP A 116 3.47 -25.50 -4.33
CA ASP A 116 3.94 -26.71 -3.62
C ASP A 116 5.20 -26.46 -2.77
N GLY A 117 5.76 -25.25 -2.78
CA GLY A 117 6.98 -24.88 -2.08
C GLY A 117 8.26 -25.42 -2.71
N GLN A 118 8.19 -26.02 -3.91
CA GLN A 118 9.36 -26.51 -4.64
C GLN A 118 9.80 -25.49 -5.71
N LYS A 119 11.08 -25.55 -6.11
CA LYS A 119 11.57 -24.71 -7.20
C LYS A 119 10.72 -24.90 -8.44
N MET A 120 10.27 -23.80 -9.04
CA MET A 120 9.51 -23.83 -10.29
C MET A 120 10.26 -24.58 -11.37
N SER A 121 9.58 -25.50 -12.06
CA SER A 121 10.14 -26.32 -13.13
C SER A 121 9.09 -26.64 -14.17
N LYS A 122 9.48 -26.56 -15.45
CA LYS A 122 8.63 -26.97 -16.58
C LYS A 122 8.18 -28.43 -16.48
N SER A 123 9.05 -29.31 -15.94
CA SER A 123 8.73 -30.73 -15.76
C SER A 123 7.71 -31.00 -14.67
N LEU A 124 7.67 -30.16 -13.64
CA LEU A 124 6.70 -30.27 -12.54
C LEU A 124 5.39 -29.53 -12.82
N ASN A 125 5.41 -28.58 -13.75
CA ASN A 125 4.26 -27.69 -14.04
C ASN A 125 3.63 -27.08 -12.78
N ASN A 126 4.49 -26.69 -11.81
CA ASN A 126 4.12 -26.24 -10.46
C ASN A 126 4.07 -24.71 -10.34
N TYR A 127 3.65 -24.04 -11.39
CA TYR A 127 3.46 -22.59 -11.39
C TYR A 127 2.27 -22.21 -12.28
N PRO A 128 1.56 -21.11 -11.97
CA PRO A 128 0.48 -20.64 -12.82
C PRO A 128 1.02 -20.23 -14.21
N ASP A 129 0.27 -20.52 -15.25
CA ASP A 129 0.62 -20.06 -16.61
C ASP A 129 0.68 -18.53 -16.62
N PRO A 130 1.84 -17.92 -16.97
CA PRO A 130 1.97 -16.45 -17.00
C PRO A 130 0.96 -15.76 -17.88
N MET A 131 0.58 -16.37 -19.02
CA MET A 131 -0.42 -15.78 -19.92
C MET A 131 -1.79 -15.76 -19.27
N MET A 132 -2.18 -16.81 -18.59
CA MET A 132 -3.43 -16.86 -17.81
C MET A 132 -3.46 -15.79 -16.70
N VAL A 133 -2.33 -15.59 -16.02
CA VAL A 133 -2.20 -14.53 -14.99
C VAL A 133 -2.33 -13.15 -15.61
N PHE A 134 -1.70 -12.93 -16.78
CA PHE A 134 -1.79 -11.63 -17.48
C PHE A 134 -3.21 -11.33 -17.96
N ASP A 135 -3.91 -12.34 -18.48
CA ASP A 135 -5.28 -12.20 -18.95
C ASP A 135 -6.27 -11.92 -17.80
N ASN A 136 -6.07 -12.54 -16.63
CA ASN A 136 -6.98 -12.42 -15.49
C ASN A 136 -6.69 -11.19 -14.62
N TYR A 137 -5.43 -10.83 -14.41
CA TYR A 137 -5.01 -9.83 -13.41
C TYR A 137 -4.19 -8.68 -14.00
N GLY A 138 -3.67 -8.83 -15.22
CA GLY A 138 -2.76 -7.89 -15.85
C GLY A 138 -1.29 -8.10 -15.44
N SER A 139 -0.38 -7.72 -16.33
CA SER A 139 1.06 -7.86 -16.08
C SER A 139 1.57 -6.98 -14.93
N ASP A 140 0.96 -5.80 -14.70
CA ASP A 140 1.30 -4.93 -13.58
C ASP A 140 1.06 -5.60 -12.23
N ALA A 141 0.03 -6.45 -12.09
CA ALA A 141 -0.23 -7.18 -10.86
C ALA A 141 0.90 -8.16 -10.55
N MET A 142 1.37 -8.90 -11.57
CA MET A 142 2.51 -9.81 -11.42
C MET A 142 3.81 -9.04 -11.12
N ARG A 143 4.06 -7.95 -11.85
CA ARG A 143 5.24 -7.09 -11.60
C ARG A 143 5.26 -6.60 -10.16
N TRP A 144 4.18 -6.01 -9.71
CA TRP A 144 4.10 -5.50 -8.33
C TRP A 144 4.26 -6.61 -7.30
N TYR A 145 3.62 -7.77 -7.51
CA TYR A 145 3.74 -8.90 -6.61
C TYR A 145 5.20 -9.31 -6.40
N LEU A 146 5.95 -9.45 -7.50
CA LEU A 146 7.37 -9.81 -7.47
C LEU A 146 8.21 -8.69 -6.81
N LEU A 147 8.05 -7.44 -7.23
CA LEU A 147 8.84 -6.30 -6.75
C LEU A 147 8.57 -5.97 -5.27
N SER A 148 7.34 -6.17 -4.81
CA SER A 148 6.95 -5.91 -3.40
C SER A 148 7.25 -7.06 -2.45
N SER A 149 7.78 -8.16 -2.95
CA SER A 149 8.12 -9.33 -2.14
C SER A 149 9.54 -9.23 -1.55
N PRO A 150 9.84 -9.94 -0.47
CA PRO A 150 11.19 -9.95 0.10
C PRO A 150 12.21 -10.75 -0.73
N ILE A 151 11.83 -11.28 -1.90
CA ILE A 151 12.73 -12.05 -2.78
C ILE A 151 13.98 -11.25 -3.18
N LEU A 152 13.83 -9.92 -3.39
CA LEU A 152 14.94 -9.04 -3.72
C LEU A 152 15.90 -8.79 -2.54
N ARG A 153 15.54 -9.24 -1.33
CA ARG A 153 16.40 -9.29 -0.15
C ARG A 153 17.01 -10.67 0.10
N GLY A 154 16.97 -11.56 -0.92
CA GLY A 154 17.59 -12.88 -0.89
C GLY A 154 16.75 -13.98 -0.24
N THR A 155 15.50 -13.73 0.12
CA THR A 155 14.57 -14.77 0.60
C THR A 155 13.84 -15.43 -0.56
N ASP A 156 13.42 -16.68 -0.38
CA ASP A 156 12.62 -17.37 -1.38
C ASP A 156 11.19 -16.81 -1.44
N LEU A 157 10.57 -16.87 -2.62
CA LEU A 157 9.19 -16.44 -2.86
C LEU A 157 8.36 -17.60 -3.41
N MET A 158 7.31 -17.96 -2.69
CA MET A 158 6.25 -18.83 -3.21
C MET A 158 5.26 -17.97 -4.01
N VAL A 159 5.12 -18.26 -5.31
CA VAL A 159 4.18 -17.54 -6.19
C VAL A 159 2.82 -18.20 -6.15
N THR A 160 1.81 -17.44 -5.71
CA THR A 160 0.43 -17.87 -5.64
C THR A 160 -0.49 -16.93 -6.41
N GLU A 161 -1.53 -17.47 -7.01
CA GLU A 161 -2.54 -16.66 -7.72
C GLU A 161 -3.27 -15.71 -6.76
N ASP A 162 -3.56 -16.17 -5.53
CA ASP A 162 -4.17 -15.34 -4.49
C ASP A 162 -3.32 -14.12 -4.13
N GLY A 163 -2.01 -14.29 -4.00
CA GLY A 163 -1.10 -13.18 -3.73
C GLY A 163 -1.07 -12.14 -4.84
N ILE A 164 -1.12 -12.59 -6.11
CA ILE A 164 -1.20 -11.70 -7.27
C ILE A 164 -2.54 -10.95 -7.29
N ARG A 165 -3.64 -11.66 -7.05
CA ARG A 165 -4.99 -11.06 -6.96
C ARG A 165 -5.09 -10.01 -5.85
N ASP A 166 -4.45 -10.24 -4.71
CA ASP A 166 -4.44 -9.29 -3.60
C ASP A 166 -3.69 -8.00 -3.96
N THR A 167 -2.69 -8.07 -4.82
CA THR A 167 -2.02 -6.88 -5.37
C THR A 167 -3.00 -5.96 -6.11
N VAL A 168 -3.87 -6.52 -6.96
CA VAL A 168 -4.89 -5.73 -7.65
C VAL A 168 -5.76 -4.98 -6.65
N ARG A 169 -6.21 -5.66 -5.59
CA ARG A 169 -7.08 -5.08 -4.57
C ARG A 169 -6.40 -4.03 -3.70
N GLN A 170 -5.13 -4.25 -3.37
CA GLN A 170 -4.41 -3.40 -2.41
C GLN A 170 -3.75 -2.18 -3.05
N VAL A 171 -3.46 -2.21 -4.34
CA VAL A 171 -2.67 -1.16 -5.01
C VAL A 171 -3.36 -0.62 -6.27
N MET A 172 -3.67 -1.48 -7.24
CA MET A 172 -4.18 -1.02 -8.54
C MET A 172 -5.59 -0.41 -8.40
N LEU A 173 -6.51 -1.10 -7.71
CA LEU A 173 -7.85 -0.59 -7.47
C LEU A 173 -7.89 0.71 -6.65
N PRO A 174 -7.10 0.90 -5.58
CA PRO A 174 -7.00 2.18 -4.89
C PRO A 174 -6.61 3.34 -5.81
N ILE A 175 -5.62 3.17 -6.68
CA ILE A 175 -5.20 4.19 -7.64
C ILE A 175 -6.34 4.47 -8.63
N TRP A 176 -6.88 3.43 -9.25
CA TRP A 176 -7.97 3.53 -10.22
C TRP A 176 -9.22 4.18 -9.63
N ASN A 177 -9.64 3.75 -8.45
CA ASN A 177 -10.83 4.27 -7.78
C ASN A 177 -10.66 5.73 -7.35
N SER A 178 -9.46 6.16 -6.99
CA SER A 178 -9.18 7.57 -6.67
C SER A 178 -9.29 8.46 -7.90
N TRP A 179 -8.76 8.00 -9.04
CA TRP A 179 -8.96 8.69 -10.32
C TRP A 179 -10.42 8.69 -10.76
N TYR A 180 -11.11 7.55 -10.66
CA TYR A 180 -12.54 7.46 -11.02
C TYR A 180 -13.39 8.37 -10.13
N PHE A 181 -13.13 8.41 -8.83
CA PHE A 181 -13.76 9.31 -7.87
C PHE A 181 -13.58 10.77 -8.27
N LEU A 182 -12.34 11.18 -8.53
CA LEU A 182 -12.04 12.54 -8.99
C LEU A 182 -12.83 12.88 -10.27
N SER A 183 -12.75 12.00 -11.26
CA SER A 183 -13.42 12.21 -12.56
C SER A 183 -14.93 12.34 -12.42
N LEU A 184 -15.54 11.49 -11.57
CA LEU A 184 -16.98 11.52 -11.32
C LEU A 184 -17.43 12.86 -10.74
N TYR A 185 -16.78 13.33 -9.68
CA TYR A 185 -17.20 14.54 -8.99
C TYR A 185 -16.79 15.82 -9.73
N ALA A 186 -15.63 15.86 -10.36
CA ALA A 186 -15.22 16.98 -11.18
C ALA A 186 -16.15 17.19 -12.37
N ASN A 187 -16.51 16.11 -13.07
CA ASN A 187 -17.47 16.17 -14.19
C ASN A 187 -18.86 16.60 -13.72
N ALA A 188 -19.35 16.07 -12.59
CA ALA A 188 -20.65 16.47 -12.03
C ALA A 188 -20.69 17.96 -11.65
N ALA A 189 -19.56 18.50 -11.18
CA ALA A 189 -19.43 19.92 -10.86
C ALA A 189 -19.11 20.82 -12.07
N GLY A 190 -18.88 20.25 -13.27
CA GLY A 190 -18.44 20.99 -14.46
C GLY A 190 -17.05 21.63 -14.29
N ARG A 191 -16.18 20.98 -13.52
CA ARG A 191 -14.85 21.48 -13.18
C ARG A 191 -13.76 20.60 -13.78
N GLN A 192 -12.56 21.19 -13.93
CA GLN A 192 -11.35 20.46 -14.31
C GLN A 192 -10.32 20.64 -13.22
N GLY A 193 -9.59 19.55 -12.91
CA GLY A 193 -8.45 19.60 -12.02
C GLY A 193 -7.23 20.19 -12.72
N THR A 194 -6.47 20.97 -11.99
CA THR A 194 -5.19 21.54 -12.43
C THR A 194 -4.09 21.20 -11.45
N PHE A 195 -2.85 21.21 -11.92
CA PHE A 195 -1.71 20.98 -11.03
C PHE A 195 -1.54 22.18 -10.09
N ARG A 196 -1.76 21.95 -8.81
CA ARG A 196 -1.68 22.99 -7.78
C ARG A 196 -1.23 22.39 -6.45
N THR A 197 -0.25 23.02 -5.81
CA THR A 197 0.33 22.58 -4.54
C THR A 197 0.01 23.49 -3.35
N ALA A 198 -0.75 24.57 -3.58
CA ALA A 198 -1.14 25.51 -2.54
C ALA A 198 -2.61 25.28 -2.15
N SER A 199 -2.85 24.96 -0.89
CA SER A 199 -4.18 24.90 -0.28
C SER A 199 -4.11 25.35 1.17
N THR A 200 -5.21 25.91 1.70
CA THR A 200 -5.36 26.28 3.11
C THR A 200 -6.03 25.18 3.93
N ASP A 201 -6.70 24.24 3.28
CA ASP A 201 -7.33 23.11 3.95
C ASP A 201 -6.30 22.15 4.54
N VAL A 202 -6.53 21.70 5.77
CA VAL A 202 -5.56 20.89 6.50
C VAL A 202 -5.38 19.48 5.88
N LEU A 203 -6.43 18.90 5.30
CA LEU A 203 -6.36 17.59 4.66
C LEU A 203 -5.60 17.70 3.32
N ASP A 204 -5.80 18.78 2.57
CA ASP A 204 -5.04 19.03 1.34
C ASP A 204 -3.56 19.23 1.65
N ARG A 205 -3.23 20.06 2.64
CA ARG A 205 -1.85 20.27 3.09
C ARG A 205 -1.21 18.97 3.54
N TYR A 206 -1.94 18.17 4.29
CA TYR A 206 -1.46 16.85 4.75
C TYR A 206 -1.14 15.92 3.58
N ILE A 207 -2.05 15.73 2.63
CA ILE A 207 -1.81 14.78 1.54
C ILE A 207 -0.73 15.25 0.58
N LEU A 208 -0.58 16.57 0.38
CA LEU A 208 0.53 17.17 -0.38
C LEU A 208 1.86 16.92 0.33
N ALA A 209 1.96 17.22 1.64
CA ALA A 209 3.16 16.97 2.42
C ALA A 209 3.52 15.47 2.47
N HIS A 210 2.53 14.61 2.60
CA HIS A 210 2.72 13.16 2.56
C HIS A 210 3.17 12.68 1.15
N THR A 211 2.71 13.36 0.08
CA THR A 211 3.20 13.12 -1.29
C THR A 211 4.67 13.52 -1.42
N HIS A 212 5.08 14.66 -0.85
CA HIS A 212 6.48 15.07 -0.78
C HIS A 212 7.34 13.96 -0.16
N ASP A 213 6.94 13.46 1.02
CA ASP A 213 7.68 12.43 1.76
C ASP A 213 7.74 11.11 0.98
N LEU A 214 6.64 10.74 0.30
CA LEU A 214 6.63 9.56 -0.58
C LEU A 214 7.64 9.72 -1.72
N LEU A 215 7.66 10.86 -2.42
CA LEU A 215 8.58 11.10 -3.54
C LEU A 215 10.04 11.04 -3.09
N ALA A 216 10.36 11.66 -1.96
CA ALA A 216 11.71 11.60 -1.37
C ALA A 216 12.11 10.16 -1.00
N THR A 217 11.19 9.42 -0.36
CA THR A 217 11.40 8.01 0.00
C THR A 217 11.59 7.13 -1.24
N LEU A 218 10.76 7.31 -2.27
CA LEU A 218 10.87 6.54 -3.52
C LEU A 218 12.18 6.84 -4.24
N THR A 219 12.61 8.10 -4.30
CA THR A 219 13.90 8.46 -4.90
C THR A 219 15.03 7.70 -4.23
N THR A 220 15.13 7.77 -2.91
CA THR A 220 16.20 7.08 -2.16
C THR A 220 16.13 5.56 -2.30
N THR A 221 14.96 4.97 -2.08
CA THR A 221 14.82 3.51 -2.08
C THR A 221 14.99 2.88 -3.46
N LEU A 222 14.57 3.58 -4.54
CA LEU A 222 14.77 3.10 -5.90
C LEU A 222 16.23 3.24 -6.33
N ASP A 223 16.91 4.32 -5.95
CA ASP A 223 18.35 4.51 -6.20
C ASP A 223 19.19 3.45 -5.47
N GLU A 224 18.75 2.99 -4.31
CA GLU A 224 19.36 1.91 -3.54
C GLU A 224 18.90 0.50 -3.96
N TYR A 225 18.03 0.37 -4.95
CA TYR A 225 17.38 -0.89 -5.36
C TYR A 225 16.56 -1.59 -4.26
N ASP A 226 16.15 -0.88 -3.20
CA ASP A 226 15.25 -1.42 -2.17
C ASP A 226 13.78 -1.31 -2.58
N LEU A 227 13.40 -2.10 -3.59
CA LEU A 227 12.05 -2.12 -4.14
C LEU A 227 11.00 -2.60 -3.12
N PHE A 228 11.41 -3.43 -2.17
CA PHE A 228 10.52 -3.88 -1.10
C PHE A 228 10.08 -2.70 -0.21
N ALA A 229 11.04 -1.87 0.23
CA ALA A 229 10.75 -0.67 1.00
C ALA A 229 9.94 0.35 0.17
N ALA A 230 10.32 0.59 -1.09
CA ALA A 230 9.58 1.44 -2.01
C ALA A 230 8.10 1.03 -2.13
N CYS A 231 7.82 -0.24 -2.40
CA CYS A 231 6.46 -0.77 -2.47
C CYS A 231 5.71 -0.68 -1.13
N GLY A 232 6.43 -0.81 0.00
CA GLY A 232 5.89 -0.61 1.35
C GLY A 232 5.41 0.82 1.57
N ALA A 233 6.22 1.80 1.21
CA ALA A 233 5.90 3.22 1.31
C ALA A 233 4.67 3.58 0.46
N VAL A 234 4.59 3.06 -0.77
CA VAL A 234 3.42 3.25 -1.65
C VAL A 234 2.14 2.71 -1.02
N ARG A 235 2.16 1.50 -0.46
CA ARG A 235 0.96 0.93 0.21
C ARG A 235 0.49 1.78 1.37
N SER A 236 1.42 2.27 2.20
CA SER A 236 1.11 3.17 3.30
C SER A 236 0.50 4.49 2.82
N PHE A 237 1.06 5.06 1.76
CA PHE A 237 0.55 6.28 1.14
C PHE A 237 -0.86 6.08 0.55
N LEU A 238 -1.11 4.97 -0.16
CA LEU A 238 -2.43 4.67 -0.74
C LEU A 238 -3.50 4.51 0.34
N ASP A 239 -3.17 3.96 1.51
CA ASP A 239 -4.07 3.93 2.66
C ASP A 239 -4.40 5.35 3.14
N ALA A 240 -3.41 6.23 3.27
CA ALA A 240 -3.61 7.63 3.63
C ALA A 240 -4.45 8.38 2.57
N LEU A 241 -4.19 8.15 1.30
CA LEU A 241 -4.92 8.78 0.21
C LEU A 241 -6.39 8.35 0.18
N THR A 242 -6.65 7.05 0.19
CA THR A 242 -8.00 6.51 -0.06
C THR A 242 -8.86 6.46 1.20
N ASN A 243 -8.33 5.85 2.28
CA ASN A 243 -9.08 5.59 3.50
C ASN A 243 -9.12 6.80 4.43
N TRP A 244 -8.33 7.82 4.17
CA TRP A 244 -8.32 9.05 4.95
C TRP A 244 -8.66 10.26 4.10
N TYR A 245 -7.78 10.73 3.23
CA TYR A 245 -7.96 11.97 2.48
C TYR A 245 -9.25 11.97 1.63
N VAL A 246 -9.37 11.03 0.69
CA VAL A 246 -10.53 10.95 -0.23
C VAL A 246 -11.83 10.75 0.55
N ARG A 247 -11.81 9.86 1.54
CA ARG A 247 -13.00 9.57 2.34
C ARG A 247 -13.44 10.76 3.19
N ARG A 248 -12.51 11.48 3.81
CA ARG A 248 -12.79 12.62 4.68
C ARG A 248 -13.14 13.89 3.89
N SER A 249 -12.63 14.02 2.68
CA SER A 249 -12.89 15.17 1.80
C SER A 249 -14.14 14.98 0.91
N ARG A 250 -14.89 13.89 1.06
CA ARG A 250 -16.01 13.56 0.16
C ARG A 250 -17.01 14.69 -0.01
N ASP A 251 -17.39 15.37 1.08
CA ASP A 251 -18.39 16.45 1.05
C ASP A 251 -17.86 17.67 0.30
N ARG A 252 -16.56 17.95 0.37
CA ARG A 252 -15.88 19.00 -0.39
C ARG A 252 -15.91 18.71 -1.90
N PHE A 253 -15.65 17.45 -2.28
CA PHE A 253 -15.78 17.02 -3.70
C PHE A 253 -17.21 17.12 -4.17
N TRP A 254 -18.16 16.75 -3.33
CA TRP A 254 -19.58 16.88 -3.65
C TRP A 254 -19.98 18.36 -3.82
N ALA A 255 -19.49 19.25 -2.99
CA ALA A 255 -19.69 20.70 -3.12
C ALA A 255 -18.97 21.28 -4.36
N GLY A 256 -18.14 20.50 -5.05
CA GLY A 256 -17.36 20.94 -6.20
C GLY A 256 -16.27 21.93 -5.82
N GLU A 257 -15.67 21.80 -4.64
CA GLU A 257 -14.57 22.66 -4.22
C GLU A 257 -13.36 22.47 -5.11
N GLN A 258 -12.90 23.58 -5.73
CA GLN A 258 -11.79 23.54 -6.69
C GLN A 258 -10.48 23.11 -6.03
N ASP A 259 -10.21 23.55 -4.80
CA ASP A 259 -8.97 23.22 -4.09
C ASP A 259 -8.85 21.72 -3.84
N ALA A 260 -9.93 21.04 -3.45
CA ALA A 260 -9.96 19.58 -3.28
C ALA A 260 -9.74 18.85 -4.61
N ILE A 261 -10.38 19.31 -5.69
CA ILE A 261 -10.24 18.75 -7.04
C ILE A 261 -8.79 18.92 -7.53
N ASP A 262 -8.20 20.11 -7.41
CA ASP A 262 -6.82 20.42 -7.83
C ASP A 262 -5.80 19.61 -7.01
N THR A 263 -6.02 19.49 -5.71
CA THR A 263 -5.14 18.70 -4.84
C THR A 263 -5.13 17.23 -5.24
N LEU A 264 -6.29 16.59 -5.41
CA LEU A 264 -6.34 15.19 -5.81
C LEU A 264 -5.78 14.97 -7.23
N HIS A 265 -6.05 15.89 -8.15
CA HIS A 265 -5.45 15.88 -9.49
C HIS A 265 -3.92 15.90 -9.41
N THR A 266 -3.36 16.83 -8.62
CA THR A 266 -1.91 16.98 -8.43
C THR A 266 -1.28 15.72 -7.85
N VAL A 267 -1.88 15.19 -6.77
CA VAL A 267 -1.40 13.98 -6.12
C VAL A 267 -1.41 12.79 -7.08
N LEU A 268 -2.48 12.59 -7.85
CA LEU A 268 -2.58 11.48 -8.80
C LEU A 268 -1.60 11.63 -9.97
N ALA A 269 -1.38 12.86 -10.48
CA ALA A 269 -0.42 13.09 -11.54
C ALA A 269 1.03 12.78 -11.10
N LEU A 270 1.41 13.22 -9.89
CA LEU A 270 2.71 12.91 -9.29
C LEU A 270 2.86 11.42 -8.98
N LEU A 271 1.82 10.81 -8.43
CA LEU A 271 1.81 9.38 -8.11
C LEU A 271 1.99 8.52 -9.37
N CYS A 272 1.29 8.85 -10.46
CA CYS A 272 1.45 8.11 -11.73
C CYS A 272 2.90 8.22 -12.26
N ARG A 273 3.51 9.38 -12.19
CA ARG A 273 4.90 9.58 -12.62
C ARG A 273 5.88 8.79 -11.76
N ALA A 274 5.72 8.83 -10.43
CA ALA A 274 6.59 8.12 -9.50
C ALA A 274 6.41 6.59 -9.56
N LEU A 275 5.21 6.11 -9.88
CA LEU A 275 4.92 4.67 -9.97
C LEU A 275 5.06 4.09 -11.37
N ALA A 276 5.34 4.89 -12.40
CA ALA A 276 5.50 4.41 -13.78
C ALA A 276 6.55 3.28 -13.92
N PRO A 277 7.70 3.28 -13.22
CA PRO A 277 8.63 2.15 -13.25
C PRO A 277 8.07 0.86 -12.63
N LEU A 278 7.17 0.97 -11.67
CA LEU A 278 6.61 -0.17 -10.92
C LEU A 278 5.33 -0.72 -11.54
N LEU A 279 4.44 0.15 -12.02
CA LEU A 279 3.11 -0.14 -12.59
C LEU A 279 2.93 0.55 -13.94
N PRO A 280 3.73 0.21 -14.96
CA PRO A 280 3.82 0.97 -16.21
C PRO A 280 2.50 1.11 -16.96
N LEU A 281 1.64 0.09 -16.96
CA LEU A 281 0.40 0.11 -17.73
C LEU A 281 -0.74 0.79 -16.99
N THR A 282 -0.87 0.56 -15.69
CA THR A 282 -1.89 1.18 -14.83
C THR A 282 -1.68 2.68 -14.76
N THR A 283 -0.44 3.11 -14.52
CA THR A 283 -0.10 4.54 -14.44
C THR A 283 -0.26 5.25 -15.77
N GLU A 284 0.09 4.61 -16.88
CA GLU A 284 -0.12 5.15 -18.23
C GLU A 284 -1.61 5.42 -18.49
N ALA A 285 -2.46 4.43 -18.19
CA ALA A 285 -3.90 4.57 -18.42
C ALA A 285 -4.51 5.71 -17.58
N VAL A 286 -4.16 5.78 -16.29
CA VAL A 286 -4.65 6.83 -15.38
C VAL A 286 -4.09 8.19 -15.76
N TYR A 287 -2.78 8.30 -16.01
CA TYR A 287 -2.12 9.57 -16.32
C TYR A 287 -2.67 10.23 -17.59
N ARG A 288 -2.80 9.45 -18.65
CA ARG A 288 -3.36 9.96 -19.92
C ARG A 288 -4.80 10.43 -19.78
N ALA A 289 -5.62 9.66 -19.06
CA ALA A 289 -7.01 10.02 -18.83
C ALA A 289 -7.15 11.23 -17.89
N LEU A 290 -6.22 11.43 -16.96
CA LEU A 290 -6.21 12.53 -16.01
C LEU A 290 -5.72 13.85 -16.62
N THR A 291 -4.63 13.79 -17.40
CA THR A 291 -3.90 14.99 -17.86
C THR A 291 -4.14 15.32 -19.34
N GLY A 292 -4.52 14.33 -20.15
CA GLY A 292 -4.56 14.46 -21.60
C GLY A 292 -3.19 14.44 -22.29
N GLU A 293 -2.11 14.31 -21.53
CA GLU A 293 -0.74 14.23 -22.04
C GLU A 293 -0.49 12.92 -22.79
N ARG A 294 0.54 12.90 -23.63
CA ARG A 294 0.82 11.78 -24.54
C ARG A 294 1.13 10.48 -23.80
N SER A 295 1.98 10.52 -22.78
CA SER A 295 2.39 9.36 -22.02
C SER A 295 3.10 9.75 -20.72
N VAL A 296 2.86 9.00 -19.63
CA VAL A 296 3.60 9.13 -18.37
C VAL A 296 5.09 8.78 -18.54
N HIS A 297 5.40 7.86 -19.46
CA HIS A 297 6.77 7.41 -19.73
C HIS A 297 7.64 8.41 -20.48
N LEU A 298 7.07 9.53 -20.92
CA LEU A 298 7.78 10.65 -21.54
C LEU A 298 8.01 11.81 -20.57
N THR A 299 7.61 11.67 -19.32
CA THR A 299 7.81 12.66 -18.26
C THR A 299 9.09 12.41 -17.50
N ASP A 300 9.66 13.48 -16.94
CA ASP A 300 10.77 13.36 -16.00
C ASP A 300 10.31 12.81 -14.65
N TRP A 301 11.25 12.26 -13.88
CA TRP A 301 11.01 11.88 -12.49
C TRP A 301 10.48 13.08 -11.68
N PRO A 302 9.42 12.91 -10.87
CA PRO A 302 8.85 14.02 -10.12
C PRO A 302 9.79 14.50 -9.01
N ASP A 303 10.06 15.82 -9.01
CA ASP A 303 10.87 16.44 -7.97
C ASP A 303 10.05 16.64 -6.69
N ALA A 304 10.51 16.06 -5.58
CA ALA A 304 9.87 16.24 -4.28
C ALA A 304 9.84 17.73 -3.85
N ALA A 305 10.86 18.51 -4.18
CA ALA A 305 10.94 19.94 -3.84
C ALA A 305 9.83 20.80 -4.51
N ALA A 306 9.18 20.29 -5.55
CA ALA A 306 8.03 20.96 -6.18
C ALA A 306 6.73 20.84 -5.35
N VAL A 307 6.73 20.04 -4.29
CA VAL A 307 5.58 19.80 -3.40
C VAL A 307 5.92 20.30 -1.99
N PRO A 308 5.01 20.99 -1.29
CA PRO A 308 5.26 21.47 0.06
C PRO A 308 5.59 20.32 1.03
N SER A 309 6.61 20.54 1.86
CA SER A 309 6.92 19.66 3.01
C SER A 309 6.34 20.26 4.29
N ASP A 310 5.74 19.42 5.12
CA ASP A 310 5.24 19.77 6.45
C ASP A 310 5.32 18.52 7.36
N ALA A 311 6.52 18.19 7.78
CA ALA A 311 6.78 16.97 8.57
C ALA A 311 6.02 16.95 9.91
N GLU A 312 5.82 18.12 10.54
CA GLU A 312 5.07 18.20 11.80
C GLU A 312 3.60 17.87 11.58
N LEU A 313 3.00 18.37 10.50
CA LEU A 313 1.62 18.06 10.12
C LEU A 313 1.46 16.57 9.78
N VAL A 314 2.40 16.00 9.02
CA VAL A 314 2.36 14.56 8.65
C VAL A 314 2.40 13.70 9.91
N VAL A 315 3.34 13.94 10.82
CA VAL A 315 3.47 13.19 12.08
C VAL A 315 2.22 13.33 12.96
N ALA A 316 1.67 14.54 13.07
CA ALA A 316 0.47 14.78 13.89
C ALA A 316 -0.78 14.13 13.30
N MET A 317 -0.97 14.21 11.97
CA MET A 317 -2.12 13.61 11.30
C MET A 317 -2.02 12.07 11.26
N ASP A 318 -0.83 11.50 11.07
CA ASP A 318 -0.63 10.06 11.14
C ASP A 318 -0.89 9.51 12.54
N LEU A 319 -0.52 10.27 13.57
CA LEU A 319 -0.89 9.94 14.95
C LEU A 319 -2.42 10.00 15.14
N ALA A 320 -3.11 11.01 14.61
CA ALA A 320 -4.56 11.09 14.65
C ALA A 320 -5.23 9.90 13.94
N ARG A 321 -4.69 9.47 12.80
CA ARG A 321 -5.14 8.27 12.07
C ARG A 321 -4.95 6.99 12.89
N ASP A 322 -3.82 6.84 13.57
CA ASP A 322 -3.57 5.67 14.44
C ASP A 322 -4.51 5.66 15.65
N VAL A 323 -4.76 6.82 16.27
CA VAL A 323 -5.79 6.99 17.33
C VAL A 323 -7.15 6.52 16.83
N CYS A 324 -7.59 6.99 15.65
CA CYS A 324 -8.86 6.59 15.06
C CYS A 324 -8.92 5.08 14.77
N SER A 325 -7.91 4.55 14.12
CA SER A 325 -7.80 3.12 13.78
C SER A 325 -7.84 2.24 15.04
N SER A 326 -7.09 2.60 16.06
CA SER A 326 -7.02 1.88 17.33
C SER A 326 -8.37 1.94 18.06
N THR A 327 -9.03 3.10 18.06
CA THR A 327 -10.37 3.27 18.65
C THR A 327 -11.43 2.46 17.90
N LEU A 328 -11.40 2.42 16.57
CA LEU A 328 -12.34 1.61 15.78
C LEU A 328 -12.15 0.11 16.03
N ARG A 329 -10.90 -0.35 16.23
CA ARG A 329 -10.63 -1.73 16.66
C ARG A 329 -11.23 -2.03 18.03
N LEU A 330 -11.12 -1.09 19.00
CA LEU A 330 -11.77 -1.21 20.31
C LEU A 330 -13.29 -1.28 20.19
N ARG A 331 -13.90 -0.41 19.40
CA ARG A 331 -15.34 -0.46 19.14
C ARG A 331 -15.76 -1.85 18.65
N LYS A 332 -15.03 -2.41 17.69
CA LYS A 332 -15.30 -3.76 17.14
C LYS A 332 -15.14 -4.84 18.21
N ALA A 333 -14.08 -4.81 19.01
CA ALA A 333 -13.83 -5.77 20.08
C ALA A 333 -14.93 -5.74 21.16
N HIS A 334 -15.48 -4.58 21.45
CA HIS A 334 -16.55 -4.37 22.42
C HIS A 334 -17.94 -4.35 21.79
N GLN A 335 -18.10 -4.79 20.54
CA GLN A 335 -19.37 -4.86 19.80
C GLN A 335 -20.13 -3.52 19.75
N ARG A 336 -19.39 -2.40 19.72
CA ARG A 336 -19.96 -1.04 19.57
C ARG A 336 -19.89 -0.62 18.11
N ARG A 337 -21.06 -0.51 17.47
CA ARG A 337 -21.15 -0.03 16.07
C ARG A 337 -20.63 1.40 15.99
N VAL A 338 -19.98 1.77 14.88
CA VAL A 338 -19.46 3.13 14.70
C VAL A 338 -20.59 4.18 14.71
N ARG A 339 -21.77 3.83 14.19
CA ARG A 339 -22.95 4.72 14.22
C ARG A 339 -23.51 4.99 15.61
N GLN A 340 -23.24 4.11 16.57
CA GLN A 340 -23.61 4.32 17.96
C GLN A 340 -22.68 5.37 18.58
N PRO A 341 -23.13 6.59 18.90
CA PRO A 341 -22.25 7.56 19.55
C PRO A 341 -21.87 7.06 20.94
N LEU A 342 -20.66 7.40 21.37
CA LEU A 342 -20.16 7.14 22.70
C LEU A 342 -19.79 8.46 23.40
N SER A 343 -19.64 8.41 24.72
CA SER A 343 -19.42 9.59 25.55
C SER A 343 -18.06 10.23 25.29
N SER A 344 -16.97 9.47 25.46
CA SER A 344 -15.64 10.05 25.42
C SER A 344 -14.57 9.06 24.95
N LEU A 345 -13.50 9.62 24.40
CA LEU A 345 -12.24 8.97 24.13
C LEU A 345 -11.13 9.70 24.87
N GLN A 346 -10.37 9.01 25.69
CA GLN A 346 -9.13 9.52 26.23
C GLN A 346 -7.95 9.02 25.40
N VAL A 347 -7.06 9.93 25.02
CA VAL A 347 -5.83 9.66 24.28
C VAL A 347 -4.65 10.07 25.15
N ALA A 348 -3.88 9.11 25.61
CA ALA A 348 -2.67 9.32 26.37
C ALA A 348 -1.44 9.04 25.52
N VAL A 349 -0.72 10.09 25.14
CA VAL A 349 0.47 9.99 24.26
C VAL A 349 1.40 11.16 24.54
N ALA A 350 2.70 10.91 24.53
CA ALA A 350 3.70 11.97 24.69
C ALA A 350 3.56 13.03 23.57
N GLY A 351 3.49 14.30 23.93
CA GLY A 351 3.23 15.41 23.01
C GLY A 351 1.79 15.42 22.48
N ALA A 352 0.81 15.06 23.33
CA ALA A 352 -0.62 15.05 23.00
C ALA A 352 -1.14 16.38 22.46
N GLY A 353 -0.55 17.51 22.85
CA GLY A 353 -0.90 18.83 22.36
C GLY A 353 -0.88 18.98 20.84
N ARG A 354 -0.09 18.19 20.12
CA ARG A 354 -0.08 18.15 18.65
C ARG A 354 -1.40 17.65 18.02
N LEU A 355 -2.23 16.98 18.81
CA LEU A 355 -3.54 16.48 18.39
C LEU A 355 -4.68 17.46 18.66
N GLU A 356 -4.46 18.59 19.37
CA GLU A 356 -5.51 19.54 19.71
C GLU A 356 -6.26 20.05 18.48
N ALA A 357 -5.52 20.39 17.42
CA ALA A 357 -6.11 20.84 16.16
C ALA A 357 -6.94 19.75 15.44
N PHE A 358 -6.82 18.50 15.82
CA PHE A 358 -7.51 17.34 15.23
C PHE A 358 -8.52 16.69 16.16
N ALA A 359 -8.76 17.26 17.34
CA ALA A 359 -9.67 16.66 18.34
C ALA A 359 -11.09 16.49 17.80
N GLU A 360 -11.61 17.49 17.09
CA GLU A 360 -12.93 17.41 16.45
C GLU A 360 -12.96 16.39 15.32
N LEU A 361 -11.91 16.34 14.50
CA LEU A 361 -11.76 15.37 13.41
C LEU A 361 -11.72 13.93 13.96
N ILE A 362 -10.99 13.70 15.05
CA ILE A 362 -10.95 12.41 15.75
C ILE A 362 -12.33 12.06 16.32
N ALA A 363 -12.98 13.02 17.02
CA ALA A 363 -14.29 12.82 17.62
C ALA A 363 -15.34 12.40 16.59
N ASP A 364 -15.35 13.07 15.45
CA ASP A 364 -16.25 12.78 14.33
C ASP A 364 -15.96 11.41 13.71
N GLU A 365 -14.67 11.10 13.45
CA GLU A 365 -14.27 9.85 12.83
C GLU A 365 -14.65 8.62 13.66
N VAL A 366 -14.45 8.70 14.96
CA VAL A 366 -14.76 7.58 15.86
C VAL A 366 -16.12 7.71 16.55
N ASN A 367 -16.89 8.74 16.23
CA ASN A 367 -18.21 9.04 16.74
C ASN A 367 -18.28 9.04 18.27
N VAL A 368 -17.49 9.93 18.89
CA VAL A 368 -17.54 10.23 20.32
C VAL A 368 -17.91 11.70 20.56
N LYS A 369 -18.50 12.01 21.72
CA LYS A 369 -18.89 13.38 22.05
C LYS A 369 -17.71 14.26 22.46
N SER A 370 -16.65 13.66 23.00
CA SER A 370 -15.46 14.39 23.42
C SER A 370 -14.19 13.57 23.30
N VAL A 371 -13.08 14.23 22.99
CA VAL A 371 -11.74 13.67 23.01
C VAL A 371 -10.93 14.39 24.09
N GLN A 372 -10.36 13.62 25.00
CA GLN A 372 -9.51 14.12 26.07
C GLN A 372 -8.06 13.74 25.78
N LEU A 373 -7.18 14.73 25.68
CA LEU A 373 -5.78 14.55 25.36
C LEU A 373 -4.94 14.71 26.63
N THR A 374 -3.97 13.83 26.84
CA THR A 374 -3.06 13.91 27.98
C THR A 374 -1.68 13.37 27.62
N ASP A 375 -0.64 14.01 28.14
CA ASP A 375 0.76 13.54 28.07
C ASP A 375 1.07 12.47 29.11
N ASP A 376 0.21 12.33 30.14
CA ASP A 376 0.41 11.38 31.24
C ASP A 376 -0.01 9.96 30.83
N VAL A 377 0.87 9.30 30.07
CA VAL A 377 0.68 7.88 29.68
C VAL A 377 0.72 6.97 30.92
N ALA A 378 1.48 7.32 31.95
CA ALA A 378 1.67 6.50 33.13
C ALA A 378 0.39 6.38 33.98
N SER A 379 -0.53 7.33 33.88
CA SER A 379 -1.83 7.27 34.57
C SER A 379 -2.76 6.19 34.03
N VAL A 380 -2.56 5.72 32.78
CA VAL A 380 -3.47 4.79 32.10
C VAL A 380 -2.78 3.49 31.65
N ALA A 381 -1.46 3.47 31.61
CA ALA A 381 -0.69 2.31 31.16
C ALA A 381 0.64 2.15 31.89
N SER A 382 1.12 0.93 31.95
CA SER A 382 2.47 0.58 32.36
C SER A 382 3.16 -0.18 31.23
N TYR A 383 4.48 -0.30 31.33
CA TYR A 383 5.23 -1.15 30.43
C TYR A 383 5.51 -2.50 31.09
N ASP A 384 5.32 -3.56 30.32
CA ASP A 384 5.83 -4.91 30.65
C ASP A 384 7.08 -5.15 29.79
N LEU A 385 8.18 -5.47 30.47
CA LEU A 385 9.45 -5.73 29.81
C LEU A 385 9.52 -7.20 29.39
N GLN A 386 9.67 -7.44 28.11
CA GLN A 386 9.93 -8.75 27.56
C GLN A 386 11.36 -8.82 27.04
N VAL A 387 12.15 -9.76 27.51
CA VAL A 387 13.54 -9.94 27.05
C VAL A 387 13.62 -11.06 26.02
N VAL A 388 14.58 -10.95 25.09
CA VAL A 388 14.87 -11.92 24.05
C VAL A 388 16.10 -12.73 24.46
N PRO A 389 15.93 -13.91 25.11
CA PRO A 389 17.05 -14.67 25.67
C PRO A 389 18.11 -15.06 24.63
N ALA A 390 17.69 -15.32 23.40
CA ALA A 390 18.59 -15.67 22.30
C ALA A 390 19.53 -14.49 21.91
N ALA A 391 19.05 -13.25 22.02
CA ALA A 391 19.86 -12.05 21.76
C ALA A 391 20.78 -11.73 22.96
N LEU A 392 20.31 -11.96 24.18
CA LEU A 392 21.09 -11.74 25.40
C LEU A 392 22.25 -12.72 25.55
N GLY A 393 22.06 -13.98 25.11
CA GLY A 393 23.00 -15.08 25.32
C GLY A 393 24.45 -14.78 24.93
N PRO A 394 24.70 -14.34 23.68
CA PRO A 394 26.06 -14.06 23.19
C PRO A 394 26.82 -12.99 23.99
N ARG A 395 26.11 -11.99 24.52
CA ARG A 395 26.71 -10.87 25.26
C ARG A 395 26.79 -11.12 26.77
N LEU A 396 25.74 -11.67 27.37
CA LEU A 396 25.61 -11.72 28.83
C LEU A 396 25.96 -13.09 29.45
N GLY A 397 25.97 -14.15 28.65
CA GLY A 397 26.34 -15.49 29.15
C GLY A 397 25.52 -15.90 30.39
N SER A 398 26.20 -16.12 31.54
CA SER A 398 25.56 -16.53 32.79
C SER A 398 24.64 -15.46 33.41
N GLN A 399 24.81 -14.17 33.07
CA GLN A 399 23.99 -13.07 33.59
C GLN A 399 22.55 -13.05 32.97
N VAL A 400 22.31 -13.79 31.90
CA VAL A 400 20.96 -13.88 31.28
C VAL A 400 19.90 -14.28 32.30
N GLN A 401 20.21 -15.22 33.20
CA GLN A 401 19.27 -15.67 34.24
C GLN A 401 18.98 -14.57 35.29
N GLN A 402 19.98 -13.72 35.60
CA GLN A 402 19.77 -12.55 36.46
C GLN A 402 18.79 -11.56 35.83
N VAL A 403 18.97 -11.24 34.55
CA VAL A 403 18.09 -10.34 33.81
C VAL A 403 16.66 -10.91 33.73
N ILE A 404 16.50 -12.19 33.37
CA ILE A 404 15.17 -12.84 33.32
C ILE A 404 14.50 -12.80 34.71
N LYS A 405 15.25 -13.05 35.79
CA LYS A 405 14.70 -12.99 37.14
C LYS A 405 14.28 -11.57 37.51
N ALA A 406 15.12 -10.57 37.22
CA ALA A 406 14.84 -9.16 37.45
C ALA A 406 13.55 -8.71 36.72
N VAL A 407 13.40 -9.07 35.46
CA VAL A 407 12.18 -8.81 34.69
C VAL A 407 10.95 -9.43 35.35
N LYS A 408 11.01 -10.70 35.76
CA LYS A 408 9.91 -11.39 36.43
C LYS A 408 9.51 -10.80 37.79
N THR A 409 10.49 -10.19 38.49
CA THR A 409 10.24 -9.55 39.81
C THR A 409 9.93 -8.06 39.71
N GLY A 410 9.91 -7.49 38.50
CA GLY A 410 9.70 -6.07 38.28
C GLY A 410 10.90 -5.19 38.60
N ASP A 411 12.09 -5.80 38.84
CA ASP A 411 13.34 -5.08 39.12
C ASP A 411 14.00 -4.59 37.83
N TRP A 412 13.29 -3.67 37.18
CA TRP A 412 13.77 -3.01 35.95
C TRP A 412 13.26 -1.57 35.86
N GLN A 413 13.97 -0.75 35.12
CA GLN A 413 13.59 0.65 34.90
C GLN A 413 13.96 1.09 33.48
N ARG A 414 13.16 2.01 32.96
CA ARG A 414 13.46 2.75 31.74
C ARG A 414 14.24 4.00 32.12
N THR A 415 15.35 4.25 31.42
CA THR A 415 16.20 5.43 31.54
C THR A 415 16.23 6.17 30.19
N ASP A 416 16.82 7.36 30.18
CA ASP A 416 17.01 8.12 28.93
C ASP A 416 17.89 7.36 27.92
N ASP A 417 18.80 6.52 28.41
CA ASP A 417 19.74 5.72 27.61
C ASP A 417 19.23 4.32 27.26
N GLY A 418 18.00 3.93 27.64
CA GLY A 418 17.45 2.61 27.36
C GLY A 418 16.76 1.93 28.54
N VAL A 419 16.91 0.62 28.67
CA VAL A 419 16.31 -0.20 29.73
C VAL A 419 17.42 -0.88 30.56
N VAL A 420 17.26 -0.84 31.86
CA VAL A 420 18.15 -1.55 32.82
C VAL A 420 17.32 -2.57 33.60
N ALA A 421 17.73 -3.83 33.61
CA ALA A 421 17.09 -4.91 34.37
C ALA A 421 18.07 -5.63 35.28
N GLY A 422 17.78 -5.66 36.60
CA GLY A 422 18.68 -6.24 37.59
C GLY A 422 20.08 -5.61 37.61
N GLY A 423 20.18 -4.30 37.34
CA GLY A 423 21.42 -3.56 37.22
C GLY A 423 22.20 -3.75 35.90
N VAL A 424 21.64 -4.52 34.93
CA VAL A 424 22.27 -4.77 33.63
C VAL A 424 21.57 -3.91 32.55
N PRO A 425 22.33 -3.03 31.84
CA PRO A 425 21.77 -2.29 30.71
C PRO A 425 21.52 -3.24 29.52
N LEU A 426 20.33 -3.13 28.91
CA LEU A 426 19.91 -3.91 27.76
C LEU A 426 20.08 -3.09 26.49
N LEU A 427 20.55 -3.75 25.42
CA LEU A 427 20.73 -3.13 24.11
C LEU A 427 19.48 -3.30 23.25
N GLU A 428 19.36 -2.49 22.22
CA GLU A 428 18.31 -2.62 21.22
C GLU A 428 18.33 -4.03 20.58
N GLY A 429 17.15 -4.63 20.43
CA GLY A 429 17.01 -6.03 19.98
C GLY A 429 17.10 -7.10 21.09
N GLU A 430 17.60 -6.76 22.30
CA GLU A 430 17.65 -7.67 23.45
C GLU A 430 16.34 -7.69 24.26
N TYR A 431 15.49 -6.69 24.06
CA TYR A 431 14.22 -6.55 24.76
C TYR A 431 13.13 -5.94 23.87
N ALA A 432 11.90 -6.11 24.31
CA ALA A 432 10.74 -5.40 23.82
C ALA A 432 9.93 -4.85 25.01
N LEU A 433 9.53 -3.59 24.93
CA LEU A 433 8.61 -2.98 25.90
C LEU A 433 7.18 -3.13 25.35
N LYS A 434 6.38 -3.95 26.04
CA LYS A 434 4.97 -4.10 25.71
C LYS A 434 4.15 -3.20 26.63
N MET A 435 3.38 -2.29 26.04
CA MET A 435 2.49 -1.45 26.82
C MET A 435 1.29 -2.28 27.30
N VAL A 436 1.03 -2.23 28.61
CA VAL A 436 -0.10 -2.90 29.27
C VAL A 436 -0.98 -1.82 29.87
N VAL A 437 -2.22 -1.78 29.45
CA VAL A 437 -3.16 -0.77 29.94
C VAL A 437 -3.64 -1.13 31.34
N GLN A 438 -3.68 -0.14 32.23
CA GLN A 438 -4.18 -0.29 33.60
C GLN A 438 -5.66 0.03 33.65
N GLY A 439 -6.43 -0.80 34.34
CA GLY A 439 -7.87 -0.59 34.54
C GLY A 439 -8.76 -1.50 33.69
N GLY A 440 -10.00 -1.69 34.13
CA GLY A 440 -10.97 -2.61 33.52
C GLY A 440 -11.77 -2.06 32.34
N GLY A 441 -11.40 -0.93 31.74
CA GLY A 441 -12.09 -0.29 30.64
C GLY A 441 -11.67 -0.79 29.25
N ALA A 442 -12.43 -0.40 28.21
CA ALA A 442 -12.09 -0.65 26.83
C ALA A 442 -10.87 0.20 26.43
N SER A 443 -9.73 -0.41 26.31
CA SER A 443 -8.46 0.30 26.07
C SER A 443 -7.51 -0.53 25.22
N THR A 444 -6.65 0.14 24.43
CA THR A 444 -5.63 -0.51 23.62
C THR A 444 -4.45 0.42 23.38
N PRO A 445 -3.21 -0.12 23.27
CA PRO A 445 -2.09 0.65 22.80
C PRO A 445 -2.30 1.13 21.37
N LEU A 446 -1.69 2.26 21.02
CA LEU A 446 -1.51 2.70 19.64
C LEU A 446 -0.62 1.70 18.89
N SER A 447 -0.74 1.63 17.57
CA SER A 447 -0.05 0.65 16.74
C SER A 447 1.48 0.77 16.82
N ASN A 448 1.97 1.99 17.01
CA ASN A 448 3.40 2.29 17.16
C ASN A 448 3.91 2.16 18.61
N GLY A 449 3.04 1.80 19.57
CA GLY A 449 3.38 1.71 20.98
C GLY A 449 3.69 3.05 21.67
N ALA A 450 3.42 4.18 21.02
CA ALA A 450 3.73 5.51 21.56
C ALA A 450 2.74 6.01 22.62
N GLY A 451 1.57 5.37 22.72
CA GLY A 451 0.50 5.81 23.62
C GLY A 451 -0.63 4.79 23.73
N VAL A 452 -1.69 5.22 24.36
CA VAL A 452 -2.89 4.41 24.65
C VAL A 452 -4.15 5.21 24.36
N VAL A 453 -5.16 4.51 23.86
CA VAL A 453 -6.52 5.02 23.80
C VAL A 453 -7.41 4.27 24.79
N VAL A 454 -8.26 5.00 25.49
CA VAL A 454 -9.26 4.49 26.43
C VAL A 454 -10.63 4.99 25.99
N LEU A 455 -11.52 4.07 25.66
CA LEU A 455 -12.85 4.36 25.13
C LEU A 455 -13.90 4.11 26.20
N ASP A 456 -14.72 5.12 26.49
CA ASP A 456 -15.91 4.93 27.32
C ASP A 456 -16.98 4.21 26.48
N THR A 457 -17.26 2.96 26.82
CA THR A 457 -18.24 2.12 26.12
C THR A 457 -19.61 2.08 26.80
N ALA A 458 -19.79 2.82 27.91
CA ALA A 458 -21.07 2.93 28.58
C ALA A 458 -22.07 3.70 27.70
N LEU A 459 -23.31 3.22 27.69
CA LEU A 459 -24.39 3.89 26.97
C LEU A 459 -25.31 4.61 27.97
N THR A 460 -25.63 5.84 27.65
CA THR A 460 -26.72 6.56 28.29
C THR A 460 -27.99 6.49 27.44
N PRO A 461 -29.17 6.71 27.99
CA PRO A 461 -30.41 6.75 27.21
C PRO A 461 -30.36 7.72 26.03
N GLU A 462 -29.66 8.85 26.19
CA GLU A 462 -29.50 9.86 25.14
C GLU A 462 -28.60 9.32 23.99
N LEU A 463 -27.47 8.65 24.32
CA LEU A 463 -26.58 8.05 23.32
C LEU A 463 -27.26 6.89 22.59
N GLU A 464 -28.08 6.10 23.29
CA GLU A 464 -28.88 5.04 22.66
C GLU A 464 -29.91 5.65 21.70
N ALA A 465 -30.65 6.68 22.12
CA ALA A 465 -31.64 7.35 21.28
C ALA A 465 -31.01 7.95 19.99
N GLU A 466 -29.85 8.60 20.11
CA GLU A 466 -29.13 9.10 18.96
C GLU A 466 -28.64 7.94 18.07
N GLY A 467 -28.15 6.84 18.64
CA GLY A 467 -27.72 5.66 17.92
C GLY A 467 -28.85 5.06 17.07
N VAL A 468 -30.00 4.88 17.66
CA VAL A 468 -31.23 4.41 16.98
C VAL A 468 -31.61 5.34 15.83
N THR A 469 -31.52 6.67 16.06
CA THR A 469 -31.81 7.66 15.01
C THR A 469 -30.82 7.55 13.84
N ARG A 470 -29.53 7.35 14.10
CA ARG A 470 -28.50 7.16 13.06
C ARG A 470 -28.68 5.84 12.30
N ASP A 471 -29.16 4.78 12.95
CA ASP A 471 -29.51 3.54 12.27
C ASP A 471 -30.74 3.73 11.36
N LEU A 472 -31.73 4.50 11.77
CA LEU A 472 -32.85 4.92 10.91
C LEU A 472 -32.39 5.74 9.71
N VAL A 473 -31.49 6.72 9.88
CA VAL A 473 -30.89 7.48 8.77
C VAL A 473 -30.33 6.51 7.72
N ARG A 474 -29.58 5.49 8.13
CA ARG A 474 -29.04 4.48 7.19
C ARG A 474 -30.14 3.74 6.44
N LEU A 475 -31.19 3.32 7.11
CA LEU A 475 -32.30 2.59 6.49
C LEU A 475 -33.08 3.50 5.51
N VAL A 476 -33.32 4.75 5.87
CA VAL A 476 -33.94 5.74 4.98
C VAL A 476 -33.07 6.01 3.75
N GLN A 477 -31.75 6.15 3.92
CA GLN A 477 -30.82 6.31 2.79
C GLN A 477 -30.78 5.05 1.88
N GLN A 478 -31.01 3.88 2.44
CA GLN A 478 -31.16 2.66 1.66
C GLN A 478 -32.48 2.69 0.86
N ALA A 479 -33.58 3.03 1.50
CA ALA A 479 -34.89 3.17 0.83
C ALA A 479 -34.87 4.22 -0.29
N ARG A 480 -34.14 5.32 -0.12
CA ARG A 480 -33.91 6.33 -1.18
C ARG A 480 -33.22 5.72 -2.41
N ARG A 481 -32.17 4.92 -2.20
CA ARG A 481 -31.45 4.24 -3.30
C ARG A 481 -32.34 3.22 -4.03
N GLU A 482 -33.10 2.45 -3.27
CA GLU A 482 -34.07 1.46 -3.82
C GLU A 482 -35.18 2.12 -4.61
N ALA A 483 -35.59 3.33 -4.21
CA ALA A 483 -36.54 4.16 -4.94
C ALA A 483 -35.94 4.89 -6.17
N GLY A 484 -34.64 4.72 -6.45
CA GLY A 484 -33.96 5.34 -7.59
C GLY A 484 -33.73 6.84 -7.45
N LEU A 485 -33.82 7.40 -6.23
CA LEU A 485 -33.64 8.82 -5.98
C LEU A 485 -32.16 9.21 -6.06
N GLN A 486 -31.92 10.41 -6.58
CA GLN A 486 -30.59 11.02 -6.58
C GLN A 486 -30.20 11.47 -5.16
N VAL A 487 -28.91 11.63 -4.94
CA VAL A 487 -28.38 12.00 -3.63
C VAL A 487 -28.91 13.38 -3.18
N SER A 488 -29.10 14.30 -4.12
CA SER A 488 -29.60 15.67 -3.90
C SER A 488 -31.11 15.80 -3.78
N ASP A 489 -31.87 14.74 -4.09
CA ASP A 489 -33.33 14.81 -4.07
C ASP A 489 -33.86 15.03 -2.66
N ARG A 490 -34.79 15.96 -2.50
CA ARG A 490 -35.52 16.16 -1.24
C ARG A 490 -36.69 15.18 -1.17
N ILE A 491 -37.03 14.73 0.05
CA ILE A 491 -38.08 13.72 0.23
C ILE A 491 -39.14 14.15 1.26
N ALA A 492 -40.35 13.64 1.05
CA ALA A 492 -41.33 13.48 2.13
C ALA A 492 -41.11 12.07 2.73
N LEU A 493 -40.84 12.00 4.03
CA LEU A 493 -40.53 10.77 4.74
C LEU A 493 -41.73 10.35 5.58
N SER A 494 -42.15 9.09 5.45
CA SER A 494 -43.16 8.48 6.33
C SER A 494 -42.55 7.31 7.08
N LEU A 495 -42.70 7.28 8.40
CA LEU A 495 -42.16 6.24 9.28
C LEU A 495 -43.26 5.58 10.12
N GLY A 496 -43.29 4.26 10.09
CA GLY A 496 -44.06 3.42 11.00
C GLY A 496 -43.09 2.65 11.89
N VAL A 497 -42.97 3.05 13.15
CA VAL A 497 -42.04 2.44 14.11
C VAL A 497 -42.77 2.20 15.43
N PRO A 498 -42.31 1.26 16.28
CA PRO A 498 -42.84 1.10 17.65
C PRO A 498 -42.74 2.37 18.45
N GLU A 499 -43.68 2.58 19.41
CA GLU A 499 -43.75 3.79 20.22
C GLU A 499 -42.48 4.03 21.09
N SER A 500 -41.78 2.94 21.47
CA SER A 500 -40.49 3.02 22.14
C SER A 500 -39.41 3.66 21.28
N VAL A 501 -39.31 3.26 19.99
CA VAL A 501 -38.40 3.84 19.00
C VAL A 501 -38.78 5.26 18.64
N ARG A 502 -40.10 5.54 18.47
CA ARG A 502 -40.59 6.87 18.15
C ARG A 502 -40.17 7.91 19.22
N ARG A 503 -40.31 7.57 20.50
CA ARG A 503 -39.90 8.47 21.60
C ARG A 503 -38.40 8.79 21.55
N GLN A 504 -37.56 7.85 21.21
CA GLN A 504 -36.11 8.05 21.06
C GLN A 504 -35.82 8.98 19.88
N VAL A 505 -36.43 8.71 18.73
CA VAL A 505 -36.16 9.44 17.47
C VAL A 505 -36.70 10.89 17.53
N VAL A 506 -37.81 11.16 18.20
CA VAL A 506 -38.37 12.53 18.31
C VAL A 506 -37.35 13.49 18.92
N ALA A 507 -36.55 13.04 19.89
CA ALA A 507 -35.50 13.87 20.51
C ALA A 507 -34.39 14.27 19.51
N TYR A 508 -34.18 13.48 18.47
CA TYR A 508 -33.15 13.67 17.44
C TYR A 508 -33.74 13.81 16.03
N GLN A 509 -35.00 14.26 15.94
CA GLN A 509 -35.72 14.35 14.65
C GLN A 509 -34.95 15.21 13.63
N HIS A 510 -34.33 16.30 14.05
CA HIS A 510 -33.53 17.17 13.20
C HIS A 510 -32.35 16.39 12.55
N LEU A 511 -31.66 15.52 13.30
CA LEU A 511 -30.60 14.69 12.78
C LEU A 511 -31.13 13.78 11.65
N LEU A 512 -32.30 13.20 11.81
CA LEU A 512 -32.92 12.34 10.80
C LEU A 512 -33.29 13.13 9.55
N THR A 513 -33.99 14.26 9.70
CA THR A 513 -34.48 15.09 8.57
C THR A 513 -33.33 15.69 7.79
N ASP A 514 -32.32 16.24 8.46
CA ASP A 514 -31.17 16.87 7.82
C ASP A 514 -30.33 15.83 7.05
N ALA A 515 -29.99 14.71 7.70
CA ALA A 515 -29.17 13.66 7.09
C ALA A 515 -29.88 12.91 5.93
N THR A 516 -31.19 13.00 5.82
CA THR A 516 -31.97 12.34 4.74
C THR A 516 -32.55 13.32 3.74
N LEU A 517 -32.32 14.63 3.88
CA LEU A 517 -32.93 15.70 3.08
C LEU A 517 -34.47 15.64 3.10
N ALA A 518 -35.04 15.24 4.23
CA ALA A 518 -36.48 15.17 4.38
C ALA A 518 -37.07 16.57 4.64
N THR A 519 -37.96 16.99 3.77
CA THR A 519 -38.71 18.25 3.91
C THR A 519 -39.90 18.11 4.86
N SER A 520 -40.38 16.89 5.05
CA SER A 520 -41.47 16.57 5.99
C SER A 520 -41.27 15.16 6.57
N LEU A 521 -41.72 14.96 7.80
CA LEU A 521 -41.74 13.67 8.48
C LEU A 521 -43.15 13.40 9.03
N ALA A 522 -43.74 12.30 8.57
CA ALA A 522 -45.03 11.79 9.03
C ALA A 522 -44.85 10.46 9.78
N TRP A 523 -45.53 10.31 10.90
CA TRP A 523 -45.63 9.07 11.63
C TRP A 523 -46.89 8.33 11.19
N VAL A 524 -46.74 7.13 10.59
CA VAL A 524 -47.82 6.37 9.98
C VAL A 524 -47.86 4.93 10.47
N ALA A 525 -49.01 4.29 10.37
CA ALA A 525 -49.08 2.83 10.43
C ALA A 525 -48.90 2.29 8.98
N GLY A 526 -48.02 1.34 8.78
CA GLY A 526 -47.79 0.72 7.48
C GLY A 526 -47.28 -0.72 7.64
N GLU A 527 -47.37 -1.51 6.56
CA GLU A 527 -46.77 -2.84 6.56
C GLU A 527 -45.25 -2.72 6.68
N PRO A 528 -44.62 -3.50 7.55
CA PRO A 528 -43.18 -3.49 7.73
C PRO A 528 -42.46 -3.84 6.42
N ASN A 529 -41.45 -3.03 6.06
CA ASN A 529 -40.58 -3.25 4.89
C ASN A 529 -39.09 -3.11 5.22
N ALA A 530 -38.74 -2.89 6.47
CA ALA A 530 -37.37 -2.82 6.97
C ALA A 530 -37.28 -3.39 8.40
N ASP A 531 -36.07 -3.66 8.85
CA ASP A 531 -35.76 -4.13 10.20
C ASP A 531 -34.79 -3.17 10.89
N LEU A 532 -35.11 -2.78 12.12
CA LEU A 532 -34.28 -1.96 12.97
C LEU A 532 -33.94 -2.77 14.25
N ASP A 533 -32.78 -3.44 14.23
CA ASP A 533 -32.29 -4.26 15.34
C ASP A 533 -33.28 -5.34 15.85
N GLY A 534 -33.98 -6.00 14.91
CA GLY A 534 -35.00 -7.02 15.20
C GLY A 534 -36.42 -6.46 15.34
N GLU A 535 -36.61 -5.16 15.30
CA GLU A 535 -37.91 -4.51 15.32
C GLU A 535 -38.38 -4.24 13.89
N PRO A 536 -39.51 -4.80 13.46
CA PRO A 536 -40.06 -4.53 12.14
C PRO A 536 -40.59 -3.09 12.04
N ILE A 537 -40.16 -2.37 11.01
CA ILE A 537 -40.51 -0.96 10.78
C ILE A 537 -41.00 -0.73 9.34
N HIS A 538 -41.75 0.36 9.16
CA HIS A 538 -42.17 0.83 7.84
C HIS A 538 -41.42 2.10 7.47
N ILE A 539 -40.88 2.17 6.24
CA ILE A 539 -40.22 3.34 5.66
C ILE A 539 -40.81 3.59 4.28
N ALA A 540 -41.33 4.78 4.06
CA ALA A 540 -41.73 5.24 2.72
C ALA A 540 -41.07 6.59 2.43
N VAL A 541 -40.47 6.69 1.24
CA VAL A 541 -39.81 7.89 0.74
C VAL A 541 -40.44 8.28 -0.59
N VAL A 542 -40.82 9.55 -0.71
CA VAL A 542 -41.38 10.13 -1.91
C VAL A 542 -40.62 11.39 -2.26
N ALA A 543 -40.17 11.54 -3.51
CA ALA A 543 -39.51 12.78 -3.93
C ALA A 543 -40.45 13.96 -3.69
N SER A 544 -39.97 14.98 -2.96
CA SER A 544 -40.68 16.24 -2.87
C SER A 544 -40.29 17.12 -4.05
N THR A 545 -41.27 17.48 -4.87
CA THR A 545 -41.10 18.55 -5.87
C THR A 545 -40.81 19.86 -5.17
N PRO A 546 -39.80 20.67 -5.63
CA PRO A 546 -39.64 22.02 -5.10
C PRO A 546 -40.98 22.76 -5.32
N GLU A 547 -41.51 23.36 -4.26
CA GLU A 547 -42.56 24.37 -4.41
C GLU A 547 -41.99 25.45 -5.32
N THR A 548 -42.56 25.56 -6.53
CA THR A 548 -42.38 26.74 -7.36
C THR A 548 -42.99 27.89 -6.59
N ASP A 549 -42.16 28.75 -6.00
CA ASP A 549 -42.58 30.06 -5.54
C ASP A 549 -43.26 30.77 -6.75
N THR A 550 -44.57 30.65 -6.82
CA THR A 550 -45.40 31.55 -7.60
C THR A 550 -45.29 32.91 -6.98
N VAL A 551 -44.34 33.70 -7.40
CA VAL A 551 -44.33 35.14 -7.20
C VAL A 551 -45.57 35.63 -7.98
N ALA A 552 -46.66 35.84 -7.23
CA ALA A 552 -47.80 36.59 -7.71
C ALA A 552 -47.36 38.03 -7.92
N GLY A 553 -47.59 38.53 -9.13
CA GLY A 553 -47.20 39.75 -9.77
C GLY A 553 -47.51 41.06 -9.11
#